data_0397f8e5bf2c54aeef8d5610742ee762
#
_entry.id   0397f8e5bf2c54aeef8d5610742ee762
#
_cell.length_a   1.000
_cell.length_b   1.000
_cell.length_c   1.000
_cell.angle_alpha   90.00
_cell.angle_beta   90.00
_cell.angle_gamma   90.00
#
_symmetry.space_group_name_H-M   'P 1'
#
loop_
_entity.id
_entity.type
_entity.pdbx_description
1 polymer ?
#
loop_
_entity_poly.entity_id
_entity_poly.type
_entity_poly.pdbx_seq_one_letter_code
_entity_poly.pdbx_strand_id
1 'polypeptide(L)'
;MNVTTATFERDVIEKSREHPVVVDFWAAWCGPCRALAPAIESEVSKRSEQIALAKVDVDAETAIAARYGIQSIPTVAVFANGEPVTGFVGAQPAPAIGRFLDGVITEHAGPVEAA
;
A
#
# COMPACT_ATOMS: atom_id res chain seq x y z
N MET A 1 -1.01 -0.80 9.37
CA MET A 1 -1.28 -2.09 10.04
C MET A 1 -0.44 -3.18 9.40
N ASN A 2 0.03 -4.11 10.21
CA ASN A 2 0.79 -5.24 9.68
C ASN A 2 -0.17 -6.31 9.21
N VAL A 3 0.04 -6.81 7.99
CA VAL A 3 -0.85 -7.77 7.36
C VAL A 3 -0.08 -9.05 7.07
N THR A 4 -0.70 -10.19 7.35
CA THR A 4 -0.12 -11.50 7.12
C THR A 4 -0.80 -12.18 5.96
N THR A 5 -0.23 -13.32 5.54
CA THR A 5 -0.87 -14.15 4.51
C THR A 5 -2.30 -14.52 4.92
N ALA A 6 -2.49 -14.83 6.22
CA ALA A 6 -3.81 -15.22 6.71
C ALA A 6 -4.83 -14.09 6.70
N THR A 7 -4.39 -12.84 6.84
CA THR A 7 -5.32 -11.70 6.95
C THR A 7 -5.40 -10.87 5.67
N PHE A 8 -4.60 -11.20 4.65
CA PHE A 8 -4.49 -10.36 3.46
C PHE A 8 -5.82 -10.21 2.71
N GLU A 9 -6.57 -11.30 2.57
CA GLU A 9 -7.87 -11.22 1.89
C GLU A 9 -8.80 -10.23 2.58
N ARG A 10 -8.89 -10.30 3.91
CA ARG A 10 -9.76 -9.42 4.66
C ARG A 10 -9.25 -7.99 4.70
N ASP A 11 -7.97 -7.83 5.02
CA ASP A 11 -7.43 -6.51 5.35
C ASP A 11 -6.98 -5.72 4.13
N VAL A 12 -6.77 -6.37 2.99
CA VAL A 12 -6.37 -5.68 1.76
C VAL A 12 -7.41 -5.86 0.68
N ILE A 13 -7.71 -7.11 0.30
CA ILE A 13 -8.58 -7.34 -0.87
C ILE A 13 -9.99 -6.82 -0.62
N GLU A 14 -10.62 -7.29 0.46
CA GLU A 14 -12.00 -6.87 0.75
C GLU A 14 -12.06 -5.41 1.17
N LYS A 15 -11.09 -4.96 1.96
CA LYS A 15 -11.04 -3.58 2.39
C LYS A 15 -10.91 -2.62 1.20
N SER A 16 -10.19 -3.03 0.17
CA SER A 16 -9.98 -2.21 -1.02
C SER A 16 -11.25 -1.95 -1.82
N ARG A 17 -12.33 -2.67 -1.51
CA ARG A 17 -13.62 -2.41 -2.12
C ARG A 17 -14.33 -1.23 -1.48
N GLU A 18 -13.91 -0.84 -0.28
CA GLU A 18 -14.46 0.31 0.42
C GLU A 18 -13.69 1.58 0.11
N HIS A 19 -12.37 1.48 0.03
CA HIS A 19 -11.48 2.58 -0.32
C HIS A 19 -10.11 1.99 -0.68
N PRO A 20 -9.26 2.73 -1.38
CA PRO A 20 -7.94 2.18 -1.74
C PRO A 20 -7.12 1.80 -0.51
N VAL A 21 -6.37 0.72 -0.65
CA VAL A 21 -5.44 0.25 0.38
C VAL A 21 -4.03 0.34 -0.20
N VAL A 22 -3.17 1.08 0.48
CA VAL A 22 -1.77 1.24 0.08
C VAL A 22 -0.98 0.16 0.80
N VAL A 23 -0.33 -0.73 0.05
CA VAL A 23 0.42 -1.84 0.62
C VAL A 23 1.91 -1.59 0.45
N ASP A 24 2.62 -1.55 1.58
CA ASP A 24 4.07 -1.35 1.62
C ASP A 24 4.74 -2.70 1.83
N PHE A 25 5.39 -3.22 0.79
CA PHE A 25 6.17 -4.45 0.86
C PHE A 25 7.59 -4.09 1.31
N TRP A 26 8.00 -4.61 2.46
CA TRP A 26 9.23 -4.20 3.13
C TRP A 26 9.94 -5.39 3.77
N ALA A 27 11.16 -5.18 4.25
CA ALA A 27 11.88 -6.15 5.07
C ALA A 27 12.72 -5.40 6.11
N ALA A 28 12.98 -6.07 7.24
CA ALA A 28 13.70 -5.44 8.35
C ALA A 28 15.13 -5.03 7.98
N TRP A 29 15.78 -5.78 7.08
CA TRP A 29 17.17 -5.52 6.67
C TRP A 29 17.28 -4.42 5.61
N CYS A 30 16.18 -3.93 5.11
CA CYS A 30 16.15 -3.03 3.97
C CYS A 30 16.25 -1.57 4.44
N GLY A 31 17.39 -0.94 4.18
CA GLY A 31 17.60 0.47 4.56
C GLY A 31 16.60 1.43 3.94
N PRO A 32 16.39 1.38 2.60
CA PRO A 32 15.41 2.26 1.97
C PRO A 32 14.00 2.05 2.48
N CYS A 33 13.64 0.82 2.88
CA CYS A 33 12.33 0.55 3.47
C CYS A 33 12.16 1.32 4.78
N ARG A 34 13.22 1.36 5.60
CA ARG A 34 13.17 2.10 6.88
C ARG A 34 13.08 3.61 6.64
N ALA A 35 13.70 4.09 5.57
CA ALA A 35 13.59 5.52 5.24
C ALA A 35 12.20 5.87 4.75
N LEU A 36 11.57 4.97 3.99
CA LEU A 36 10.23 5.20 3.46
C LEU A 36 9.16 5.15 4.54
N ALA A 37 9.30 4.26 5.52
CA ALA A 37 8.24 3.98 6.49
C ALA A 37 7.64 5.22 7.16
N PRO A 38 8.43 6.10 7.79
CA PRO A 38 7.81 7.28 8.44
C PRO A 38 7.13 8.21 7.45
N ALA A 39 7.68 8.32 6.25
CA ALA A 39 7.10 9.23 5.25
C ALA A 39 5.75 8.71 4.75
N ILE A 40 5.68 7.42 4.40
CA ILE A 40 4.43 6.89 3.89
C ILE A 40 3.37 6.78 5.00
N GLU A 41 3.78 6.45 6.21
CA GLU A 41 2.85 6.40 7.34
C GLU A 41 2.25 7.77 7.62
N SER A 42 3.08 8.80 7.60
CA SER A 42 2.62 10.17 7.82
C SER A 42 1.68 10.62 6.70
N GLU A 43 2.04 10.37 5.45
CA GLU A 43 1.23 10.86 4.34
C GLU A 43 -0.11 10.13 4.24
N VAL A 44 -0.14 8.82 4.52
CA VAL A 44 -1.41 8.09 4.56
C VAL A 44 -2.25 8.57 5.74
N SER A 45 -1.63 8.82 6.89
CA SER A 45 -2.34 9.28 8.07
C SER A 45 -3.09 10.59 7.81
N LYS A 46 -2.52 11.47 7.01
CA LYS A 46 -3.18 12.73 6.65
C LYS A 46 -4.43 12.52 5.80
N ARG A 47 -4.60 11.31 5.26
CA ARG A 47 -5.69 10.97 4.35
C ARG A 47 -6.47 9.76 4.84
N SER A 48 -6.50 9.55 6.16
CA SER A 48 -6.97 8.31 6.76
C SER A 48 -8.45 8.02 6.52
N GLU A 49 -9.23 9.03 6.14
CA GLU A 49 -10.64 8.82 5.84
C GLU A 49 -10.85 8.32 4.41
N GLN A 50 -9.82 8.37 3.58
CA GLN A 50 -9.96 8.05 2.16
C GLN A 50 -9.12 6.86 1.74
N ILE A 51 -8.06 6.55 2.46
CA ILE A 51 -7.15 5.43 2.15
C ILE A 51 -6.65 4.81 3.43
N ALA A 52 -6.17 3.58 3.32
CA ALA A 52 -5.57 2.86 4.45
C ALA A 52 -4.19 2.35 4.05
N LEU A 53 -3.33 2.12 5.04
CA LEU A 53 -1.99 1.57 4.84
C LEU A 53 -1.94 0.17 5.42
N ALA A 54 -1.44 -0.77 4.63
CA ALA A 54 -1.13 -2.12 5.07
C ALA A 54 0.35 -2.37 4.82
N LYS A 55 1.00 -3.07 5.73
CA LYS A 55 2.44 -3.35 5.61
C LYS A 55 2.63 -4.86 5.56
N VAL A 56 3.40 -5.32 4.57
CA VAL A 56 3.68 -6.74 4.38
C VAL A 56 5.18 -6.97 4.43
N ASP A 57 5.62 -7.75 5.42
CA ASP A 57 7.01 -8.16 5.56
C ASP A 57 7.27 -9.30 4.57
N VAL A 58 8.06 -9.06 3.54
CA VAL A 58 8.26 -10.06 2.48
C VAL A 58 9.02 -11.29 2.95
N ASP A 59 9.79 -11.17 4.03
CA ASP A 59 10.51 -12.33 4.57
C ASP A 59 9.58 -13.24 5.37
N ALA A 60 8.58 -12.67 6.02
CA ALA A 60 7.60 -13.43 6.79
C ALA A 60 6.45 -13.92 5.90
N GLU A 61 6.02 -13.10 4.95
CA GLU A 61 4.84 -13.41 4.14
C GLU A 61 5.25 -13.70 2.70
N THR A 62 6.03 -14.78 2.53
CA THR A 62 6.60 -15.11 1.22
C THR A 62 5.54 -15.44 0.17
N ALA A 63 4.42 -16.00 0.59
CA ALA A 63 3.35 -16.36 -0.34
C ALA A 63 2.74 -15.12 -1.01
N ILE A 64 2.53 -14.05 -0.23
CA ILE A 64 1.97 -12.80 -0.79
C ILE A 64 2.98 -12.17 -1.74
N ALA A 65 4.25 -12.11 -1.32
CA ALA A 65 5.29 -11.52 -2.16
C ALA A 65 5.39 -12.24 -3.49
N ALA A 66 5.32 -13.57 -3.47
CA ALA A 66 5.37 -14.37 -4.69
C ALA A 66 4.13 -14.16 -5.56
N ARG A 67 2.96 -14.07 -4.92
CA ARG A 67 1.69 -13.89 -5.64
C ARG A 67 1.70 -12.62 -6.49
N TYR A 68 2.31 -11.56 -5.98
CA TYR A 68 2.32 -10.27 -6.68
C TYR A 68 3.66 -9.99 -7.35
N GLY A 69 4.56 -10.97 -7.41
CA GLY A 69 5.81 -10.84 -8.14
C GLY A 69 6.74 -9.76 -7.59
N ILE A 70 6.79 -9.62 -6.26
CA ILE A 70 7.62 -8.59 -5.64
C ILE A 70 9.09 -8.99 -5.76
N GLN A 71 9.88 -8.23 -6.50
CA GLN A 71 11.30 -8.52 -6.71
C GLN A 71 12.22 -7.49 -6.09
N SER A 72 11.74 -6.27 -5.92
CA SER A 72 12.53 -5.18 -5.33
C SER A 72 11.76 -4.58 -4.17
N ILE A 73 12.44 -4.18 -3.12
CA ILE A 73 11.80 -3.51 -1.99
C ILE A 73 12.56 -2.23 -1.67
N PRO A 74 11.84 -1.21 -1.18
CA PRO A 74 10.40 -1.22 -0.94
C PRO A 74 9.62 -1.17 -2.26
N THR A 75 8.52 -1.88 -2.30
CA THR A 75 7.53 -1.74 -3.36
C THR A 75 6.23 -1.33 -2.70
N VAL A 76 5.61 -0.29 -3.22
CA VAL A 76 4.31 0.16 -2.75
C VAL A 76 3.31 -0.13 -3.85
N ALA A 77 2.27 -0.89 -3.52
CA ALA A 77 1.21 -1.22 -4.46
C ALA A 77 -0.11 -0.74 -3.89
N VAL A 78 -0.93 -0.10 -4.70
CA VAL A 78 -2.25 0.37 -4.27
C VAL A 78 -3.29 -0.60 -4.79
N PHE A 79 -4.12 -1.09 -3.89
CA PHE A 79 -5.23 -1.99 -4.22
C PHE A 79 -6.54 -1.22 -4.20
N ALA A 80 -7.35 -1.44 -5.23
CA ALA A 80 -8.69 -0.86 -5.32
C ALA A 80 -9.58 -1.90 -5.98
N ASN A 81 -10.76 -2.09 -5.40
CA ASN A 81 -11.75 -3.05 -5.91
C ASN A 81 -11.17 -4.45 -6.06
N GLY A 82 -10.31 -4.83 -5.12
CA GLY A 82 -9.79 -6.18 -5.01
C GLY A 82 -8.53 -6.47 -5.80
N GLU A 83 -7.95 -5.49 -6.50
CA GLU A 83 -6.77 -5.76 -7.33
C GLU A 83 -5.80 -4.59 -7.31
N PRO A 84 -4.51 -4.85 -7.59
CA PRO A 84 -3.54 -3.77 -7.66
C PRO A 84 -3.80 -2.90 -8.89
N VAL A 85 -3.80 -1.58 -8.70
CA VAL A 85 -4.11 -0.64 -9.77
C VAL A 85 -2.94 0.28 -10.12
N THR A 86 -2.07 0.56 -9.16
CA THR A 86 -0.90 1.43 -9.38
C THR A 86 0.11 1.20 -8.27
N GLY A 87 1.27 1.82 -8.37
CA GLY A 87 2.28 1.70 -7.34
C GLY A 87 3.59 2.36 -7.72
N PHE A 88 4.60 2.17 -6.88
CA PHE A 88 5.95 2.62 -7.19
C PHE A 88 6.96 1.73 -6.47
N VAL A 89 8.21 1.76 -6.94
CA VAL A 89 9.31 0.99 -6.36
C VAL A 89 10.37 1.97 -5.87
N GLY A 90 10.93 1.69 -4.69
CA GLY A 90 11.97 2.50 -4.11
C GLY A 90 11.41 3.56 -3.17
N ALA A 91 12.29 4.11 -2.33
CA ALA A 91 11.89 5.16 -1.39
C ALA A 91 11.64 6.46 -2.15
N GLN A 92 10.60 7.16 -1.73
CA GLN A 92 10.23 8.45 -2.29
C GLN A 92 10.16 9.47 -1.16
N PRO A 93 10.47 10.74 -1.42
CA PRO A 93 10.32 11.77 -0.40
C PRO A 93 8.84 12.06 -0.14
N ALA A 94 8.54 12.54 1.05
CA ALA A 94 7.16 12.78 1.48
C ALA A 94 6.34 13.60 0.48
N PRO A 95 6.85 14.70 -0.11
CA PRO A 95 6.04 15.46 -1.07
C PRO A 95 5.64 14.64 -2.30
N ALA A 96 6.53 13.76 -2.79
CA ALA A 96 6.21 12.91 -3.92
C ALA A 96 5.17 11.88 -3.53
N ILE A 97 5.27 11.31 -2.32
CA ILE A 97 4.28 10.36 -1.82
C ILE A 97 2.93 11.05 -1.72
N GLY A 98 2.88 12.26 -1.18
CA GLY A 98 1.63 13.01 -1.07
C GLY A 98 0.96 13.22 -2.40
N ARG A 99 1.72 13.61 -3.42
CA ARG A 99 1.16 13.79 -4.77
C ARG A 99 0.65 12.49 -5.34
N PHE A 100 1.41 11.41 -5.14
CA PHE A 100 0.98 10.08 -5.59
C PHE A 100 -0.34 9.69 -4.95
N LEU A 101 -0.47 9.85 -3.64
CA LEU A 101 -1.67 9.48 -2.91
C LEU A 101 -2.86 10.36 -3.31
N ASP A 102 -2.64 11.64 -3.55
CA ASP A 102 -3.71 12.51 -4.03
C ASP A 102 -4.24 12.06 -5.38
N GLY A 103 -3.35 11.59 -6.25
CA GLY A 103 -3.75 11.02 -7.53
C GLY A 103 -4.57 9.74 -7.37
N VAL A 104 -4.15 8.89 -6.43
CA VAL A 104 -4.89 7.65 -6.12
C VAL A 104 -6.30 7.99 -5.65
N ILE A 105 -6.43 8.95 -4.75
CA ILE A 105 -7.72 9.35 -4.22
C ILE A 105 -8.61 9.88 -5.33
N THR A 106 -8.06 10.70 -6.21
CA THR A 106 -8.82 11.27 -7.31
C THR A 106 -9.35 10.19 -8.25
N GLU A 107 -8.55 9.16 -8.53
CA GLU A 107 -8.92 8.15 -9.53
C GLU A 107 -9.68 6.97 -8.95
N HIS A 108 -9.49 6.68 -7.66
CA HIS A 108 -10.03 5.47 -7.06
C HIS A 108 -10.78 5.74 -5.76
N ALA A 109 -11.28 6.96 -5.58
CA ALA A 109 -11.89 7.33 -4.34
C ALA A 109 -13.19 6.61 -4.13
N GLY A 110 -13.21 5.83 -3.14
CA GLY A 110 -14.43 5.27 -2.62
C GLY A 110 -15.20 4.45 -3.59
N PRO A 111 -16.34 4.09 -3.19
CA PRO A 111 -17.21 3.36 -4.03
C PRO A 111 -17.91 4.36 -4.79
N VAL A 112 -17.92 4.89 -5.33
CA VAL A 112 -18.49 5.73 -5.96
C VAL A 112 -19.58 5.54 -6.48
N GLU A 113 -19.89 5.78 -6.39
CA GLU A 113 -20.65 5.91 -6.83
C GLU A 113 -20.90 5.91 -7.87
N ALA A 114 -21.05 5.76 -8.31
CA ALA A 114 -21.26 5.73 -9.10
C ALA A 114 -21.67 6.11 -9.89
N ALA A 115 -21.65 6.28 -10.02
CA ALA A 115 -22.11 6.87 -10.61
C ALA A 115 -22.60 6.82 -11.35
#